data_c1d215900872a0a087769f2ecf4f48de
#
_entry.id   c1d215900872a0a087769f2ecf4f48de
#
_cell.length_a   1.000
_cell.length_b   1.000
_cell.length_c   1.000
_cell.angle_alpha   90.00
_cell.angle_beta   90.00
_cell.angle_gamma   90.00
#
_symmetry.space_group_name_H-M   'P 1'
#
loop_
_entity.id
_entity.type
_entity.pdbx_description
1 polymer ?
#
loop_
_entity_poly.entity_id
_entity_poly.type
_entity_poly.pdbx_seq_one_letter_code
_entity_poly.pdbx_strand_id
1 'polypeptide(L)'
;MTTDKTGAPTTVTAGHQTYTIAVEGRTVGHADYADRGDQRVFHHTVVDPEFGGRGLATILVEKALNAARDEGKRIVPVCSMVQTVLKKHPEFGDITDPVTAEVKGWAMTQPHEPR
;
A
#
# COMPACT_ATOMS: atom_id res chain seq x y z
N MET A 1 11.93 6.99 -12.71
CA MET A 1 12.31 7.15 -11.30
C MET A 1 11.32 8.09 -10.61
N THR A 2 10.90 7.73 -9.42
CA THR A 2 9.94 8.52 -8.66
C THR A 2 10.66 9.40 -7.65
N THR A 3 10.12 10.57 -7.37
CA THR A 3 10.67 11.46 -6.35
C THR A 3 9.57 11.86 -5.38
N ASP A 4 9.95 12.20 -4.16
CA ASP A 4 9.01 12.74 -3.19
C ASP A 4 8.81 14.25 -3.43
N LYS A 5 8.03 14.89 -2.57
CA LYS A 5 7.72 16.32 -2.74
C LYS A 5 8.93 17.23 -2.60
N THR A 6 10.00 16.74 -1.98
CA THR A 6 11.23 17.50 -1.84
C THR A 6 12.20 17.30 -3.00
N GLY A 7 11.85 16.41 -3.95
CA GLY A 7 12.70 16.07 -5.08
C GLY A 7 13.68 14.94 -4.81
N ALA A 8 13.64 14.35 -3.62
CA ALA A 8 14.54 13.24 -3.30
C ALA A 8 14.10 11.97 -4.04
N PRO A 9 15.04 11.18 -4.59
CA PRO A 9 14.67 9.96 -5.31
C PRO A 9 14.07 8.92 -4.37
N THR A 10 12.97 8.28 -4.83
CA THR A 10 12.29 7.24 -4.08
C THR A 10 12.24 5.96 -4.87
N THR A 11 12.24 4.83 -4.17
CA THR A 11 12.13 3.50 -4.78
C THR A 11 11.13 2.68 -3.99
N VAL A 12 10.18 2.05 -4.71
CA VAL A 12 9.22 1.12 -4.09
C VAL A 12 9.60 -0.28 -4.50
N THR A 13 9.76 -1.17 -3.52
CA THR A 13 10.18 -2.55 -3.74
C THR A 13 9.11 -3.49 -3.22
N ALA A 14 8.77 -4.51 -4.01
CA ALA A 14 7.84 -5.55 -3.58
C ALA A 14 8.60 -6.60 -2.77
N GLY A 15 8.04 -6.96 -1.61
CA GLY A 15 8.58 -8.02 -0.76
C GLY A 15 7.50 -9.05 -0.47
N HIS A 16 7.76 -9.90 0.53
CA HIS A 16 6.80 -10.91 0.94
C HIS A 16 5.68 -10.25 1.75
N GLN A 17 4.50 -10.16 1.17
CA GLN A 17 3.31 -9.58 1.81
C GLN A 17 3.49 -8.12 2.22
N THR A 18 4.40 -7.40 1.54
CA THR A 18 4.64 -6.00 1.85
C THR A 18 5.23 -5.28 0.63
N TYR A 19 5.00 -3.97 0.58
CA TYR A 19 5.73 -3.08 -0.32
C TYR A 19 6.48 -2.10 0.56
N THR A 20 7.74 -1.81 0.23
CA THR A 20 8.54 -0.86 0.99
C THR A 20 8.88 0.34 0.12
N ILE A 21 9.03 1.50 0.76
CA ILE A 21 9.48 2.70 0.07
C ILE A 21 10.78 3.17 0.71
N ALA A 22 11.75 3.48 -0.13
CA ALA A 22 13.04 3.99 0.29
C ALA A 22 13.26 5.38 -0.28
N VAL A 23 13.90 6.25 0.49
CA VAL A 23 14.32 7.57 0.05
C VAL A 23 15.84 7.58 0.10
N GLU A 24 16.45 7.84 -1.07
CA GLU A 24 17.91 7.86 -1.19
C GLU A 24 18.55 6.59 -0.63
N GLY A 25 17.90 5.45 -0.87
CA GLY A 25 18.40 4.15 -0.44
C GLY A 25 18.04 3.74 0.98
N ARG A 26 17.38 4.62 1.75
CA ARG A 26 16.97 4.33 3.11
C ARG A 26 15.49 3.97 3.16
N THR A 27 15.15 2.77 3.63
CA THR A 27 13.76 2.35 3.76
C THR A 27 13.09 3.15 4.88
N VAL A 28 12.00 3.83 4.53
CA VAL A 28 11.31 4.75 5.45
C VAL A 28 9.83 4.45 5.60
N GLY A 29 9.31 3.42 4.91
CA GLY A 29 7.91 3.07 5.05
C GLY A 29 7.59 1.74 4.40
N HIS A 30 6.40 1.22 4.74
CA HIS A 30 5.92 -0.02 4.15
C HIS A 30 4.40 -0.05 4.11
N ALA A 31 3.86 -0.82 3.18
CA ALA A 31 2.43 -1.10 3.07
C ALA A 31 2.27 -2.62 3.07
N ASP A 32 1.64 -3.14 4.10
CA ASP A 32 1.47 -4.58 4.29
C ASP A 32 0.16 -5.05 3.70
N TYR A 33 0.20 -6.21 3.06
CA TYR A 33 -0.97 -6.84 2.48
C TYR A 33 -0.95 -8.33 2.74
N ALA A 34 -2.10 -8.97 2.53
CA ALA A 34 -2.21 -10.41 2.52
C ALA A 34 -3.12 -10.79 1.37
N ASP A 35 -2.75 -11.81 0.61
CA ASP A 35 -3.56 -12.27 -0.50
C ASP A 35 -4.58 -13.28 -0.01
N ARG A 36 -5.82 -13.14 -0.49
CA ARG A 36 -6.91 -14.02 -0.17
C ARG A 36 -7.59 -14.39 -1.50
N GLY A 37 -7.20 -15.52 -2.08
CA GLY A 37 -7.64 -15.88 -3.42
C GLY A 37 -7.13 -14.87 -4.43
N ASP A 38 -8.03 -14.24 -5.19
CA ASP A 38 -7.68 -13.21 -6.16
C ASP A 38 -7.69 -11.80 -5.56
N GLN A 39 -7.91 -11.69 -4.25
CA GLN A 39 -7.95 -10.40 -3.56
C GLN A 39 -6.63 -10.12 -2.87
N ARG A 40 -6.17 -8.87 -2.99
CA ARG A 40 -5.02 -8.39 -2.22
C ARG A 40 -5.55 -7.42 -1.17
N VAL A 41 -5.51 -7.87 0.08
CA VAL A 41 -6.10 -7.14 1.21
C VAL A 41 -5.01 -6.27 1.84
N PHE A 42 -5.14 -4.96 1.67
CA PHE A 42 -4.18 -4.00 2.23
C PHE A 42 -4.65 -3.62 3.63
N HIS A 43 -3.88 -3.98 4.64
CA HIS A 43 -4.33 -3.85 6.02
C HIS A 43 -3.48 -2.91 6.89
N HIS A 44 -2.31 -2.49 6.44
CA HIS A 44 -1.45 -1.65 7.27
C HIS A 44 -0.47 -0.85 6.41
N THR A 45 -0.34 0.45 6.68
CA THR A 45 0.60 1.32 6.00
C THR A 45 1.28 2.21 7.03
N VAL A 46 2.61 2.26 6.99
CA VAL A 46 3.40 3.08 7.91
C VAL A 46 4.46 3.82 7.11
N VAL A 47 4.66 5.10 7.43
CA VAL A 47 5.78 5.88 6.94
C VAL A 47 6.44 6.52 8.16
N ASP A 48 7.78 6.49 8.21
CA ASP A 48 8.54 7.06 9.30
C ASP A 48 8.12 8.52 9.50
N PRO A 49 7.74 8.92 10.73
CA PRO A 49 7.30 10.30 10.98
C PRO A 49 8.29 11.39 10.56
N GLU A 50 9.59 11.09 10.56
CA GLU A 50 10.60 12.03 10.09
C GLU A 50 10.43 12.38 8.63
N PHE A 51 9.75 11.53 7.88
CA PHE A 51 9.53 11.70 6.45
C PHE A 51 8.08 12.07 6.14
N GLY A 52 7.32 12.46 7.15
CA GLY A 52 5.95 12.90 6.97
C GLY A 52 5.88 14.17 6.13
N GLY A 53 4.77 14.35 5.42
CA GLY A 53 4.56 15.54 4.61
C GLY A 53 5.27 15.52 3.26
N ARG A 54 5.97 14.45 2.91
CA ARG A 54 6.72 14.35 1.65
C ARG A 54 5.95 13.58 0.58
N GLY A 55 4.72 13.16 0.87
CA GLY A 55 3.90 12.43 -0.09
C GLY A 55 4.29 10.97 -0.26
N LEU A 56 5.11 10.44 0.63
CA LEU A 56 5.64 9.07 0.50
C LEU A 56 4.56 8.01 0.63
N ALA A 57 3.61 8.19 1.55
CA ALA A 57 2.54 7.23 1.71
C ALA A 57 1.71 7.12 0.42
N THR A 58 1.43 8.25 -0.22
CA THR A 58 0.69 8.26 -1.48
C THR A 58 1.47 7.55 -2.57
N ILE A 59 2.76 7.85 -2.71
CA ILE A 59 3.62 7.20 -3.71
C ILE A 59 3.64 5.69 -3.48
N LEU A 60 3.84 5.28 -2.24
CA LEU A 60 3.91 3.87 -1.86
C LEU A 60 2.62 3.14 -2.22
N VAL A 61 1.47 3.70 -1.82
CA VAL A 61 0.19 3.06 -2.07
C VAL A 61 -0.13 3.04 -3.56
N GLU A 62 0.13 4.13 -4.28
CA GLU A 62 -0.11 4.15 -5.73
C GLU A 62 0.67 3.05 -6.44
N LYS A 63 1.93 2.88 -6.09
CA LYS A 63 2.74 1.81 -6.69
C LYS A 63 2.20 0.44 -6.33
N ALA A 64 1.78 0.26 -5.07
CA ALA A 64 1.23 -1.01 -4.63
C ALA A 64 -0.08 -1.35 -5.36
N LEU A 65 -0.94 -0.35 -5.56
CA LEU A 65 -2.21 -0.56 -6.28
C LEU A 65 -1.98 -0.89 -7.75
N ASN A 66 -1.03 -0.21 -8.39
CA ASN A 66 -0.68 -0.51 -9.77
C ASN A 66 -0.12 -1.93 -9.90
N ALA A 67 0.72 -2.35 -8.96
CA ALA A 67 1.27 -3.70 -8.96
C ALA A 67 0.16 -4.74 -8.80
N ALA A 68 -0.80 -4.50 -7.90
CA ALA A 68 -1.93 -5.41 -7.72
C ALA A 68 -2.74 -5.54 -9.01
N ARG A 69 -3.00 -4.42 -9.68
CA ARG A 69 -3.72 -4.45 -10.95
C ARG A 69 -2.95 -5.23 -12.01
N ASP A 70 -1.65 -5.01 -12.10
CA ASP A 70 -0.80 -5.68 -13.09
C ASP A 70 -0.75 -7.19 -12.85
N GLU A 71 -0.88 -7.62 -11.60
CA GLU A 71 -0.90 -9.04 -11.25
C GLU A 71 -2.28 -9.67 -11.32
N GLY A 72 -3.28 -8.90 -11.73
CA GLY A 72 -4.66 -9.41 -11.85
C GLY A 72 -5.36 -9.56 -10.51
N LYS A 73 -4.90 -8.87 -9.48
CA LYS A 73 -5.50 -8.94 -8.15
C LYS A 73 -6.59 -7.88 -7.98
N ARG A 74 -7.57 -8.20 -7.16
CA ARG A 74 -8.57 -7.23 -6.73
C ARG A 74 -8.10 -6.58 -5.42
N ILE A 75 -8.51 -5.34 -5.20
CA ILE A 75 -8.04 -4.53 -4.07
C ILE A 75 -9.11 -4.53 -2.98
N VAL A 76 -8.71 -4.87 -1.75
CA VAL A 76 -9.59 -4.74 -0.58
C VAL A 76 -8.92 -3.77 0.40
N PRO A 77 -9.43 -2.52 0.50
CA PRO A 77 -8.74 -1.48 1.25
C PRO A 77 -9.18 -1.43 2.72
N VAL A 78 -8.65 -2.35 3.52
CA VAL A 78 -8.90 -2.33 4.97
C VAL A 78 -8.18 -1.15 5.61
N CYS A 79 -6.98 -0.82 5.13
CA CYS A 79 -6.21 0.31 5.62
C CYS A 79 -6.81 1.64 5.17
N SER A 80 -6.97 2.59 6.10
CA SER A 80 -7.55 3.90 5.79
C SER A 80 -6.71 4.70 4.80
N MET A 81 -5.40 4.55 4.83
CA MET A 81 -4.51 5.24 3.89
C MET A 81 -4.79 4.80 2.45
N VAL A 82 -5.02 3.50 2.25
CA VAL A 82 -5.35 2.96 0.93
C VAL A 82 -6.71 3.50 0.48
N GLN A 83 -7.67 3.57 1.40
CA GLN A 83 -8.99 4.15 1.09
C GLN A 83 -8.86 5.60 0.62
N THR A 84 -8.00 6.37 1.28
CA THR A 84 -7.78 7.78 0.93
C THR A 84 -7.21 7.92 -0.48
N VAL A 85 -6.23 7.09 -0.81
CA VAL A 85 -5.62 7.11 -2.14
C VAL A 85 -6.62 6.70 -3.21
N LEU A 86 -7.45 5.67 -2.92
CA LEU A 86 -8.46 5.21 -3.87
C LEU A 86 -9.49 6.30 -4.19
N LYS A 87 -9.80 7.17 -3.26
CA LYS A 87 -10.71 8.29 -3.50
C LYS A 87 -10.17 9.25 -4.56
N LYS A 88 -8.86 9.35 -4.67
CA LYS A 88 -8.19 10.21 -5.66
C LYS A 88 -7.94 9.49 -6.98
N HIS A 89 -8.17 8.19 -7.02
CA HIS A 89 -7.87 7.36 -8.19
C HIS A 89 -9.06 6.47 -8.56
N PRO A 90 -10.14 7.06 -9.11
CA PRO A 90 -11.33 6.28 -9.45
C PRO A 90 -11.07 5.20 -10.51
N GLU A 91 -9.94 5.27 -11.20
CA GLU A 91 -9.58 4.25 -12.19
C GLU A 91 -9.41 2.86 -11.58
N PHE A 92 -9.20 2.76 -10.27
CA PHE A 92 -9.11 1.47 -9.58
C PHE A 92 -10.46 0.94 -9.12
N GLY A 93 -11.55 1.68 -9.34
CA GLY A 93 -12.88 1.28 -8.88
C GLY A 93 -13.31 -0.07 -9.40
N ASP A 94 -12.94 -0.41 -10.64
CA ASP A 94 -13.33 -1.68 -11.27
C ASP A 94 -12.78 -2.89 -10.53
N ILE A 95 -11.66 -2.75 -9.85
CA ILE A 95 -10.98 -3.86 -9.18
C ILE A 95 -10.98 -3.71 -7.66
N THR A 96 -11.73 -2.75 -7.13
CA THR A 96 -11.83 -2.53 -5.68
C THR A 96 -13.08 -3.23 -5.16
N ASP A 97 -12.90 -4.11 -4.18
CA ASP A 97 -14.00 -4.81 -3.52
C ASP A 97 -14.33 -4.14 -2.19
N PRO A 98 -15.58 -4.27 -1.73
CA PRO A 98 -15.97 -3.64 -0.47
C PRO A 98 -15.27 -4.28 0.73
N VAL A 99 -15.03 -3.47 1.75
CA VAL A 99 -14.46 -3.95 3.01
C VAL A 99 -15.61 -4.44 3.88
N THR A 100 -15.63 -5.76 4.15
CA THR A 100 -16.67 -6.37 4.98
C THR A 100 -16.12 -6.65 6.38
N ALA A 101 -17.02 -6.88 7.34
CA ALA A 101 -16.61 -7.28 8.68
C ALA A 101 -15.81 -8.58 8.65
N GLU A 102 -16.17 -9.50 7.76
CA GLU A 102 -15.47 -10.77 7.59
C GLU A 102 -14.02 -10.54 7.16
N VAL A 103 -13.81 -9.71 6.13
CA VAL A 103 -12.46 -9.50 5.63
C VAL A 103 -11.62 -8.70 6.61
N LYS A 104 -12.22 -7.78 7.34
CA LYS A 104 -11.51 -7.07 8.40
C LYS A 104 -11.03 -8.02 9.48
N GLY A 105 -11.90 -8.92 9.93
CA GLY A 105 -11.53 -9.91 10.92
C GLY A 105 -10.42 -10.82 10.42
N TRP A 106 -10.54 -11.27 9.18
CA TRP A 106 -9.52 -12.09 8.56
C TRP A 106 -8.16 -11.37 8.50
N ALA A 107 -8.19 -10.09 8.09
CA ALA A 107 -6.95 -9.30 7.96
C ALA A 107 -6.26 -9.12 9.31
N MET A 108 -7.02 -9.00 10.38
CA MET A 108 -6.44 -8.83 11.72
C MET A 108 -5.73 -10.08 12.23
N THR A 109 -5.98 -11.24 11.61
CA THR A 109 -5.30 -12.48 11.98
C THR A 109 -4.00 -12.68 11.20
N GLN A 110 -3.73 -11.81 10.21
CA GLN A 110 -2.53 -11.93 9.40
C GLN A 110 -1.35 -11.31 10.11
N PRO A 111 -0.13 -11.86 9.93
CA PRO A 111 1.04 -11.31 10.60
C PRO A 111 1.38 -9.92 10.06
N HIS A 112 1.73 -9.02 10.96
CA HIS A 112 2.33 -7.74 10.61
C HIS A 112 3.82 -7.93 10.74
N GLU A 113 4.52 -7.92 9.62
CA GLU A 113 5.96 -8.13 9.64
C GLU A 113 6.66 -6.93 10.26
N PRO A 114 7.31 -7.10 11.39
CA PRO A 114 8.12 -6.01 11.95
C PRO A 114 9.35 -5.78 11.08
N ARG A 115 9.75 -4.53 11.02
CA ARG A 115 10.93 -4.15 10.22
C ARG A 115 11.95 -3.46 11.06
#